data_a5329302617e2383a431d4ecf35d948b
#
_entry.id   a5329302617e2383a431d4ecf35d948b
#
_cell.length_a   1.000
_cell.length_b   1.000
_cell.length_c   1.000
_cell.angle_alpha   90.00
_cell.angle_beta   90.00
_cell.angle_gamma   90.00
#
_symmetry.space_group_name_H-M   'P 1'
#
loop_
_entity.id
_entity.type
_entity.pdbx_description
1 polymer ?
#
loop_
_entity_poly.entity_id
_entity_poly.type
_entity_poly.pdbx_seq_one_letter_code
_entity_poly.pdbx_strand_id
1 'polypeptide(L)'
;MIAFRPAAAPRALRAGVLVVVTALALLAIRYEPTPLMRGPAPYPPEWQWALAVKPLSARVLPAVACLAGLVGLLLLSSGAAARRRPRAASGVLLACAALLGLGLQLSLRHLDEEGAVAALVRRTISGSFTSFHRVAVTGVAHDPRSFLAHHHELLPTFRHHGLHAATHPPGPILFYSGLIDLCRRSKPLTDRLGAIVSDSGLDTAALASPPPSPESIGAALLGPLLLGFLGALACWPTAALARTLHGDAAAATRTGMLWTMVPAVALMTPELDQALALPVTASIAALAAALQPEAPGAAWVARAAGAGVLAAVAEFFSYGAAVFVLIGALAVLAFADRRAARRAALAAGVALAAAAAVLAMERLAGHRPLSSALTALSIHRQQFTVRRSYLAWVAFDPLDLFWFLGPPLVVLLAGVGVRAVTRRAGRRETDLDRFRAAAVLGIVALMISGIVRGEVGRLLIPIMPVLLVAAVASKDAEANVAGPSARFSILLAVLLTATAVVIRLTWDVP
;
A
#
# COMPACT_ATOMS: atom_id res chain seq x y z
N MET A 1 9.90 14.84 47.27
CA MET A 1 9.13 14.79 46.01
C MET A 1 9.30 13.41 45.36
N ILE A 2 8.35 12.50 45.60
CA ILE A 2 8.38 11.15 45.03
C ILE A 2 8.03 11.31 43.53
N ALA A 3 9.01 11.10 42.68
CA ALA A 3 8.82 11.11 41.22
C ALA A 3 8.00 9.87 40.83
N PHE A 4 6.71 10.05 40.60
CA PHE A 4 5.83 9.05 40.00
C PHE A 4 6.38 8.73 38.60
N ARG A 5 7.11 7.62 38.46
CA ARG A 5 7.41 7.04 37.14
C ARG A 5 6.10 6.42 36.65
N PRO A 6 5.47 6.90 35.57
CA PRO A 6 4.38 6.14 34.97
C PRO A 6 4.98 4.83 34.49
N ALA A 7 4.65 3.72 35.17
CA ALA A 7 5.02 2.38 34.77
C ALA A 7 4.49 2.16 33.35
N ALA A 8 5.34 1.60 32.47
CA ALA A 8 4.88 1.17 31.14
C ALA A 8 3.67 0.27 31.34
N ALA A 9 2.54 0.57 30.67
CA ALA A 9 1.33 -0.23 30.78
C ALA A 9 1.67 -1.72 30.57
N PRO A 10 1.21 -2.62 31.46
CA PRO A 10 1.54 -4.04 31.37
C PRO A 10 1.19 -4.57 29.97
N ARG A 11 2.00 -5.47 29.41
CA ARG A 11 1.79 -6.03 28.06
C ARG A 11 0.37 -6.57 27.86
N ALA A 12 -0.21 -7.16 28.91
CA ALA A 12 -1.56 -7.66 28.91
C ALA A 12 -2.62 -6.54 28.72
N LEU A 13 -2.42 -5.37 29.35
CA LEU A 13 -3.33 -4.23 29.18
C LEU A 13 -3.30 -3.69 27.73
N ARG A 14 -2.11 -3.60 27.12
CA ARG A 14 -2.00 -3.20 25.71
C ARG A 14 -2.72 -4.19 24.79
N ALA A 15 -2.51 -5.48 24.98
CA ALA A 15 -3.19 -6.51 24.20
C ALA A 15 -4.71 -6.42 24.38
N GLY A 16 -5.19 -6.24 25.62
CA GLY A 16 -6.60 -6.06 25.94
C GLY A 16 -7.21 -4.85 25.22
N VAL A 17 -6.54 -3.69 25.26
CA VAL A 17 -7.01 -2.48 24.55
C VAL A 17 -7.12 -2.73 23.02
N LEU A 18 -6.12 -3.37 22.42
CA LEU A 18 -6.17 -3.67 20.97
C LEU A 18 -7.34 -4.61 20.63
N VAL A 19 -7.57 -5.64 21.43
CA VAL A 19 -8.70 -6.57 21.24
C VAL A 19 -10.04 -5.83 21.38
N VAL A 20 -10.21 -5.08 22.45
CA VAL A 20 -11.48 -4.36 22.72
C VAL A 20 -11.78 -3.33 21.64
N VAL A 21 -10.80 -2.48 21.29
CA VAL A 21 -11.00 -1.47 20.24
C VAL A 21 -11.30 -2.12 18.90
N THR A 22 -10.58 -3.19 18.56
CA THR A 22 -10.84 -3.89 17.28
C THR A 22 -12.22 -4.57 17.32
N ALA A 23 -12.60 -5.22 18.40
CA ALA A 23 -13.93 -5.83 18.53
C ALA A 23 -15.06 -4.80 18.38
N LEU A 24 -14.94 -3.64 19.04
CA LEU A 24 -15.89 -2.53 18.89
C LEU A 24 -15.94 -2.01 17.44
N ALA A 25 -14.78 -1.89 16.79
CA ALA A 25 -14.69 -1.50 15.39
C ALA A 25 -15.38 -2.52 14.47
N LEU A 26 -15.17 -3.83 14.68
CA LEU A 26 -15.82 -4.89 13.90
C LEU A 26 -17.34 -4.87 14.07
N LEU A 27 -17.83 -4.67 15.29
CA LEU A 27 -19.25 -4.50 15.57
C LEU A 27 -19.81 -3.25 14.87
N ALA A 28 -19.07 -2.14 14.94
CA ALA A 28 -19.47 -0.90 14.29
C ALA A 28 -19.55 -1.06 12.76
N ILE A 29 -18.59 -1.73 12.11
CA ILE A 29 -18.64 -2.04 10.68
C ILE A 29 -19.84 -2.93 10.36
N ARG A 30 -20.07 -3.98 11.16
CA ARG A 30 -21.10 -5.00 10.87
C ARG A 30 -22.53 -4.48 11.03
N TYR A 31 -22.76 -3.66 12.06
CA TYR A 31 -24.11 -3.15 12.36
C TYR A 31 -24.37 -1.75 11.81
N GLU A 32 -23.32 -1.06 11.36
CA GLU A 32 -23.38 0.25 10.71
C GLU A 32 -24.38 1.22 11.35
N PRO A 33 -24.11 1.71 12.55
CA PRO A 33 -25.03 2.62 13.24
C PRO A 33 -25.28 3.94 12.48
N THR A 34 -24.41 4.27 11.53
CA THR A 34 -24.58 5.43 10.62
C THR A 34 -23.84 5.23 9.31
N PRO A 35 -24.44 5.61 8.15
CA PRO A 35 -23.79 5.60 6.85
C PRO A 35 -22.50 6.44 6.78
N LEU A 36 -22.33 7.41 7.69
CA LEU A 36 -21.10 8.22 7.79
C LEU A 36 -19.84 7.39 8.08
N MET A 37 -19.98 6.15 8.53
CA MET A 37 -18.82 5.25 8.71
C MET A 37 -18.15 4.85 7.39
N ARG A 38 -18.87 4.93 6.28
CA ARG A 38 -18.41 4.55 4.93
C ARG A 38 -17.94 5.73 4.09
N GLY A 39 -18.21 6.96 4.52
CA GLY A 39 -17.91 8.18 3.80
C GLY A 39 -18.85 9.30 4.16
N PRO A 40 -18.50 10.57 3.86
CA PRO A 40 -19.30 11.71 4.25
C PRO A 40 -20.68 11.76 3.56
N ALA A 41 -20.76 11.38 2.29
CA ALA A 41 -22.00 11.31 1.53
C ALA A 41 -21.79 10.48 0.25
N PRO A 42 -22.86 9.93 -0.39
CA PRO A 42 -22.76 9.23 -1.65
C PRO A 42 -22.22 10.09 -2.80
N TYR A 43 -21.59 9.43 -3.79
CA TYR A 43 -21.19 10.07 -5.05
C TYR A 43 -22.42 10.35 -5.92
N PRO A 44 -22.47 11.42 -6.70
CA PRO A 44 -21.61 12.60 -6.70
C PRO A 44 -22.05 13.69 -5.70
N PRO A 45 -21.18 14.62 -5.24
CA PRO A 45 -19.74 14.75 -5.53
C PRO A 45 -18.84 14.02 -4.53
N GLU A 46 -19.39 13.65 -3.36
CA GLU A 46 -18.65 13.00 -2.29
C GLU A 46 -18.40 11.51 -2.63
N TRP A 47 -17.94 10.74 -1.68
CA TRP A 47 -17.72 9.30 -1.82
C TRP A 47 -18.16 8.54 -0.57
N GLN A 48 -18.74 7.38 -0.77
CA GLN A 48 -19.01 6.39 0.27
C GLN A 48 -18.71 5.00 -0.26
N TRP A 49 -18.09 4.15 0.57
CA TRP A 49 -18.02 2.73 0.28
C TRP A 49 -19.44 2.16 0.20
N ALA A 50 -19.73 1.34 -0.79
CA ALA A 50 -21.06 0.78 -0.94
C ALA A 50 -21.36 -0.26 0.15
N LEU A 51 -22.58 -0.25 0.70
CA LEU A 51 -23.04 -1.28 1.62
C LEU A 51 -23.40 -2.55 0.82
N ALA A 52 -22.79 -3.68 1.21
CA ALA A 52 -23.03 -4.99 0.58
C ALA A 52 -22.93 -6.10 1.62
N VAL A 53 -23.93 -6.20 2.47
CA VAL A 53 -23.97 -7.18 3.57
C VAL A 53 -24.10 -8.58 3.01
N LYS A 54 -23.07 -9.40 3.25
CA LYS A 54 -22.99 -10.79 2.83
C LYS A 54 -23.14 -11.72 4.03
N PRO A 55 -23.76 -12.91 3.87
CA PRO A 55 -23.83 -13.88 4.95
C PRO A 55 -22.45 -14.51 5.20
N LEU A 56 -22.18 -14.84 6.46
CA LEU A 56 -21.03 -15.67 6.80
C LEU A 56 -21.30 -17.09 6.27
N SER A 57 -20.41 -17.56 5.41
CA SER A 57 -20.55 -18.87 4.74
C SER A 57 -19.22 -19.62 4.74
N ALA A 58 -19.21 -20.86 4.27
CA ALA A 58 -17.98 -21.64 4.10
C ALA A 58 -16.97 -21.01 3.13
N ARG A 59 -17.38 -20.03 2.33
CA ARG A 59 -16.46 -19.28 1.45
C ARG A 59 -15.37 -18.50 2.21
N VAL A 60 -15.49 -18.32 3.52
CA VAL A 60 -14.45 -17.71 4.36
C VAL A 60 -13.29 -18.65 4.67
N LEU A 61 -13.48 -19.98 4.53
CA LEU A 61 -12.46 -20.98 4.90
C LEU A 61 -11.12 -20.80 4.19
N PRO A 62 -11.03 -20.46 2.90
CA PRO A 62 -9.74 -20.17 2.25
C PRO A 62 -8.99 -19.01 2.92
N ALA A 63 -9.69 -17.94 3.34
CA ALA A 63 -9.06 -16.83 4.05
C ALA A 63 -8.55 -17.25 5.43
N VAL A 64 -9.30 -18.10 6.14
CA VAL A 64 -8.86 -18.70 7.42
C VAL A 64 -7.64 -19.58 7.22
N ALA A 65 -7.60 -20.39 6.15
CA ALA A 65 -6.42 -21.21 5.81
C ALA A 65 -5.18 -20.37 5.52
N CYS A 66 -5.33 -19.27 4.75
CA CYS A 66 -4.23 -18.32 4.52
C CYS A 66 -3.75 -17.69 5.82
N LEU A 67 -4.66 -17.27 6.71
CA LEU A 67 -4.30 -16.75 8.04
C LEU A 67 -3.55 -17.81 8.86
N ALA A 68 -4.03 -19.04 8.90
CA ALA A 68 -3.35 -20.15 9.62
C ALA A 68 -1.93 -20.38 9.08
N GLY A 69 -1.75 -20.35 7.75
CA GLY A 69 -0.42 -20.41 7.12
C GLY A 69 0.48 -19.25 7.55
N LEU A 70 -0.03 -18.00 7.51
CA LEU A 70 0.72 -16.81 7.93
C LEU A 70 1.09 -16.85 9.43
N VAL A 71 0.19 -17.32 10.29
CA VAL A 71 0.47 -17.56 11.72
C VAL A 71 1.57 -18.61 11.87
N GLY A 72 1.53 -19.70 11.11
CA GLY A 72 2.59 -20.71 11.06
C GLY A 72 3.94 -20.10 10.70
N LEU A 73 4.01 -19.23 9.68
CA LEU A 73 5.23 -18.50 9.32
C LEU A 73 5.73 -17.58 10.44
N LEU A 74 4.82 -16.88 11.14
CA LEU A 74 5.16 -16.02 12.28
C LEU A 74 5.77 -16.85 13.43
N LEU A 75 5.27 -18.05 13.71
CA LEU A 75 5.84 -18.95 14.67
C LEU A 75 7.23 -19.45 14.23
N LEU A 76 7.38 -19.88 12.98
CA LEU A 76 8.64 -20.34 12.40
C LEU A 76 9.74 -19.27 12.42
N SER A 77 9.38 -17.99 12.33
CA SER A 77 10.33 -16.88 12.41
C SER A 77 11.13 -16.81 13.72
N SER A 78 10.66 -17.46 14.77
CA SER A 78 11.31 -17.54 16.09
C SER A 78 12.05 -18.86 16.31
N GLY A 79 11.98 -19.79 15.35
CA GLY A 79 12.56 -21.12 15.45
C GLY A 79 14.09 -21.14 15.38
N ALA A 80 14.69 -22.28 15.74
CA ALA A 80 16.14 -22.48 15.73
C ALA A 80 16.77 -22.30 14.34
N ALA A 81 16.09 -22.77 13.29
CA ALA A 81 16.55 -22.62 11.90
C ALA A 81 16.66 -21.15 11.47
N ALA A 82 15.66 -20.31 11.85
CA ALA A 82 15.69 -18.89 11.58
C ALA A 82 16.82 -18.16 12.32
N ARG A 83 17.16 -18.62 13.53
CA ARG A 83 18.30 -18.09 14.30
C ARG A 83 19.66 -18.48 13.71
N ARG A 84 19.79 -19.69 13.16
CA ARG A 84 21.05 -20.19 12.58
C ARG A 84 21.40 -19.54 11.24
N ARG A 85 20.40 -19.29 10.38
CA ARG A 85 20.57 -18.70 9.03
C ARG A 85 19.55 -17.56 8.80
N PRO A 86 19.68 -16.43 9.51
CA PRO A 86 18.61 -15.43 9.56
C PRO A 86 18.30 -14.79 8.20
N ARG A 87 19.29 -14.61 7.32
CA ARG A 87 19.04 -14.00 5.99
C ARG A 87 18.28 -14.95 5.05
N ALA A 88 18.72 -16.22 4.97
CA ALA A 88 18.07 -17.20 4.11
C ALA A 88 16.65 -17.52 4.60
N ALA A 89 16.49 -17.73 5.93
CA ALA A 89 15.19 -17.98 6.53
C ALA A 89 14.23 -16.79 6.31
N SER A 90 14.70 -15.55 6.50
CA SER A 90 13.87 -14.36 6.22
C SER A 90 13.41 -14.31 4.76
N GLY A 91 14.30 -14.59 3.79
CA GLY A 91 13.95 -14.63 2.38
C GLY A 91 12.83 -15.63 2.07
N VAL A 92 12.96 -16.86 2.55
CA VAL A 92 11.96 -17.92 2.35
C VAL A 92 10.63 -17.56 3.04
N LEU A 93 10.67 -17.10 4.31
CA LEU A 93 9.48 -16.73 5.06
C LEU A 93 8.71 -15.59 4.39
N LEU A 94 9.40 -14.57 3.87
CA LEU A 94 8.78 -13.46 3.15
C LEU A 94 8.23 -13.89 1.78
N ALA A 95 8.90 -14.82 1.07
CA ALA A 95 8.38 -15.39 -0.16
C ALA A 95 7.07 -16.13 0.07
N CYS A 96 7.05 -17.01 1.06
CA CYS A 96 5.82 -17.73 1.45
C CYS A 96 4.73 -16.75 1.93
N ALA A 97 5.10 -15.70 2.68
CA ALA A 97 4.14 -14.69 3.14
C ALA A 97 3.54 -13.89 1.97
N ALA A 98 4.34 -13.56 0.93
CA ALA A 98 3.82 -12.89 -0.26
C ALA A 98 2.83 -13.76 -1.04
N LEU A 99 3.12 -15.06 -1.18
CA LEU A 99 2.20 -16.02 -1.84
C LEU A 99 0.92 -16.20 -1.03
N LEU A 100 1.02 -16.38 0.29
CA LEU A 100 -0.14 -16.48 1.17
C LEU A 100 -0.93 -15.15 1.23
N GLY A 101 -0.24 -14.02 1.13
CA GLY A 101 -0.85 -12.69 1.04
C GLY A 101 -1.68 -12.52 -0.23
N LEU A 102 -1.16 -12.95 -1.38
CA LEU A 102 -1.95 -13.03 -2.62
C LEU A 102 -3.13 -14.00 -2.46
N GLY A 103 -2.88 -15.17 -1.86
CA GLY A 103 -3.95 -16.13 -1.54
C GLY A 103 -5.04 -15.53 -0.66
N LEU A 104 -4.68 -14.71 0.34
CA LEU A 104 -5.64 -14.01 1.19
C LEU A 104 -6.47 -12.99 0.39
N GLN A 105 -5.84 -12.19 -0.48
CA GLN A 105 -6.53 -11.24 -1.37
C GLN A 105 -7.58 -11.96 -2.24
N LEU A 106 -7.18 -13.05 -2.90
CA LEU A 106 -8.07 -13.85 -3.74
C LEU A 106 -9.19 -14.53 -2.92
N SER A 107 -8.86 -14.99 -1.71
CA SER A 107 -9.85 -15.60 -0.80
C SER A 107 -10.90 -14.60 -0.33
N LEU A 108 -10.49 -13.34 -0.08
CA LEU A 108 -11.43 -12.28 0.26
C LEU A 108 -12.28 -11.89 -0.94
N ARG A 109 -11.73 -11.89 -2.17
CA ARG A 109 -12.50 -11.72 -3.40
C ARG A 109 -13.48 -12.88 -3.66
N HIS A 110 -13.14 -14.08 -3.24
CA HIS A 110 -14.05 -15.24 -3.34
C HIS A 110 -15.32 -15.08 -2.49
N LEU A 111 -15.35 -14.13 -1.54
CA LEU A 111 -16.58 -13.79 -0.80
C LEU A 111 -17.59 -13.00 -1.64
N ASP A 112 -17.21 -12.48 -2.81
CA ASP A 112 -18.16 -11.90 -3.76
C ASP A 112 -19.01 -13.01 -4.38
N GLU A 113 -20.27 -12.72 -4.68
CA GLU A 113 -21.23 -13.71 -5.19
C GLU A 113 -20.73 -14.36 -6.47
N GLU A 114 -20.12 -13.59 -7.33
CA GLU A 114 -19.56 -14.02 -8.62
C GLU A 114 -18.22 -14.76 -8.52
N GLY A 115 -17.59 -14.76 -7.33
CA GLY A 115 -16.26 -15.35 -7.12
C GLY A 115 -15.12 -14.45 -7.56
N ALA A 116 -13.88 -14.87 -7.18
CA ALA A 116 -12.69 -14.02 -7.33
C ALA A 116 -12.35 -13.69 -8.79
N VAL A 117 -12.35 -14.67 -9.69
CA VAL A 117 -11.94 -14.48 -11.10
C VAL A 117 -12.91 -13.53 -11.80
N ALA A 118 -14.22 -13.78 -11.70
CA ALA A 118 -15.22 -12.93 -12.34
C ALA A 118 -15.17 -11.50 -11.80
N ALA A 119 -15.02 -11.33 -10.47
CA ALA A 119 -14.92 -10.03 -9.85
C ALA A 119 -13.69 -9.24 -10.34
N LEU A 120 -12.53 -9.88 -10.43
CA LEU A 120 -11.29 -9.23 -10.90
C LEU A 120 -11.42 -8.79 -12.37
N VAL A 121 -11.88 -9.67 -13.25
CA VAL A 121 -12.03 -9.38 -14.68
C VAL A 121 -13.06 -8.27 -14.91
N ARG A 122 -14.24 -8.37 -14.28
CA ARG A 122 -15.29 -7.36 -14.40
C ARG A 122 -14.78 -5.98 -13.95
N ARG A 123 -14.13 -5.90 -12.80
CA ARG A 123 -13.62 -4.64 -12.28
C ARG A 123 -12.52 -4.03 -13.15
N THR A 124 -11.70 -4.86 -13.79
CA THR A 124 -10.64 -4.40 -14.69
C THR A 124 -11.19 -3.90 -16.03
N ILE A 125 -12.18 -4.58 -16.59
CA ILE A 125 -12.80 -4.18 -17.87
C ILE A 125 -13.73 -2.97 -17.66
N SER A 126 -14.42 -2.90 -16.52
CA SER A 126 -15.32 -1.80 -16.19
C SER A 126 -14.52 -0.51 -15.96
N GLY A 127 -14.77 0.51 -16.76
CA GLY A 127 -14.18 1.85 -16.56
C GLY A 127 -14.60 2.56 -15.27
N SER A 128 -15.51 1.97 -14.48
CA SER A 128 -16.01 2.56 -13.23
C SER A 128 -14.99 2.42 -12.08
N PHE A 129 -14.13 1.40 -12.09
CA PHE A 129 -13.12 1.16 -11.05
C PHE A 129 -11.76 1.70 -11.46
N THR A 130 -11.21 1.16 -12.58
CA THR A 130 -9.97 1.66 -13.17
C THR A 130 -10.17 1.81 -14.67
N SER A 131 -9.71 2.90 -15.26
CA SER A 131 -9.87 3.12 -16.69
C SER A 131 -8.65 2.74 -17.53
N PHE A 132 -7.56 2.28 -16.89
CA PHE A 132 -6.28 2.03 -17.56
C PHE A 132 -6.37 0.94 -18.62
N HIS A 133 -6.96 -0.22 -18.27
CA HIS A 133 -7.19 -1.31 -19.21
C HIS A 133 -8.09 -0.87 -20.37
N ARG A 134 -9.18 -0.16 -20.08
CA ARG A 134 -10.11 0.34 -21.10
C ARG A 134 -9.42 1.28 -22.09
N VAL A 135 -8.55 2.17 -21.62
CA VAL A 135 -7.76 3.05 -22.50
C VAL A 135 -6.73 2.23 -23.28
N ALA A 136 -6.06 1.26 -22.67
CA ALA A 136 -5.09 0.40 -23.36
C ALA A 136 -5.72 -0.38 -24.51
N VAL A 137 -6.95 -0.89 -24.35
CA VAL A 137 -7.71 -1.60 -25.40
C VAL A 137 -7.97 -0.76 -26.63
N THR A 138 -8.06 0.59 -26.51
CA THR A 138 -8.24 1.47 -27.69
C THR A 138 -7.05 1.48 -28.63
N GLY A 139 -5.93 0.88 -28.23
CA GLY A 139 -4.71 0.85 -29.04
C GLY A 139 -3.90 2.15 -29.01
N VAL A 140 -4.30 3.15 -28.20
CA VAL A 140 -3.60 4.45 -28.14
C VAL A 140 -2.11 4.32 -27.76
N ALA A 141 -1.71 3.26 -27.09
CA ALA A 141 -0.34 2.98 -26.67
C ALA A 141 0.36 1.89 -27.51
N HIS A 142 -0.14 1.57 -28.72
CA HIS A 142 0.52 0.63 -29.66
C HIS A 142 1.91 1.10 -30.09
N ASP A 143 2.07 2.42 -30.30
CA ASP A 143 3.37 3.05 -30.41
C ASP A 143 3.70 3.77 -29.08
N PRO A 144 4.51 3.15 -28.20
CA PRO A 144 4.83 3.73 -26.90
C PRO A 144 5.56 5.08 -27.01
N ARG A 145 6.35 5.31 -28.08
CA ARG A 145 7.05 6.60 -28.25
C ARG A 145 6.08 7.71 -28.60
N SER A 146 5.20 7.49 -29.56
CA SER A 146 4.16 8.45 -29.91
C SER A 146 3.23 8.70 -28.72
N PHE A 147 2.82 7.66 -28.02
CA PHE A 147 1.99 7.77 -26.82
C PHE A 147 2.65 8.63 -25.74
N LEU A 148 3.93 8.37 -25.42
CA LEU A 148 4.67 9.15 -24.42
C LEU A 148 4.81 10.63 -24.84
N ALA A 149 5.10 10.89 -26.11
CA ALA A 149 5.26 12.26 -26.62
C ALA A 149 3.99 13.10 -26.49
N HIS A 150 2.83 12.51 -26.72
CA HIS A 150 1.53 13.21 -26.74
C HIS A 150 0.69 12.95 -25.47
N HIS A 151 1.23 12.25 -24.46
CA HIS A 151 0.46 11.87 -23.28
C HIS A 151 -0.24 13.04 -22.60
N HIS A 152 0.44 14.19 -22.44
CA HIS A 152 -0.14 15.38 -21.80
C HIS A 152 -1.33 15.99 -22.62
N GLU A 153 -1.35 15.79 -23.93
CA GLU A 153 -2.43 16.22 -24.84
C GLU A 153 -3.60 15.23 -24.82
N LEU A 154 -3.29 13.93 -24.59
CA LEU A 154 -4.28 12.87 -24.53
C LEU A 154 -5.06 12.82 -23.21
N LEU A 155 -4.47 13.29 -22.09
CA LEU A 155 -5.11 13.25 -20.77
C LEU A 155 -6.54 13.80 -20.75
N PRO A 156 -6.87 14.95 -21.36
CA PRO A 156 -8.24 15.44 -21.41
C PRO A 156 -9.21 14.50 -22.13
N THR A 157 -8.76 13.79 -23.17
CA THR A 157 -9.59 12.87 -23.95
C THR A 157 -9.93 11.60 -23.16
N PHE A 158 -9.06 11.17 -22.25
CA PHE A 158 -9.28 9.98 -21.42
C PHE A 158 -10.45 10.11 -20.45
N ARG A 159 -10.96 11.33 -20.19
CA ARG A 159 -12.18 11.55 -19.39
C ARG A 159 -13.38 10.75 -19.89
N HIS A 160 -13.48 10.51 -21.19
CA HIS A 160 -14.55 9.72 -21.81
C HIS A 160 -14.47 8.23 -21.49
N HIS A 161 -13.26 7.75 -21.11
CA HIS A 161 -13.02 6.36 -20.72
C HIS A 161 -13.02 6.14 -19.21
N GLY A 162 -12.91 7.21 -18.42
CA GLY A 162 -12.85 7.20 -16.97
C GLY A 162 -11.81 8.17 -16.42
N LEU A 163 -12.06 8.72 -15.24
CA LEU A 163 -11.24 9.79 -14.67
C LEU A 163 -9.85 9.32 -14.23
N HIS A 164 -9.67 8.04 -13.86
CA HIS A 164 -8.36 7.54 -13.39
C HIS A 164 -7.27 7.70 -14.47
N ALA A 165 -7.53 7.27 -15.71
CA ALA A 165 -6.56 7.42 -16.79
C ALA A 165 -6.22 8.90 -17.09
N ALA A 166 -7.21 9.83 -16.90
CA ALA A 166 -7.02 11.25 -17.14
C ALA A 166 -6.21 11.98 -16.04
N THR A 167 -5.97 11.32 -14.90
CA THR A 167 -5.28 11.91 -13.73
C THR A 167 -3.99 11.19 -13.35
N HIS A 168 -3.57 10.20 -14.14
CA HIS A 168 -2.39 9.39 -13.87
C HIS A 168 -1.32 9.55 -14.96
N PRO A 169 -0.06 9.24 -14.64
CA PRO A 169 1.03 9.16 -15.62
C PRO A 169 0.84 8.00 -16.60
N PRO A 170 1.71 7.87 -17.64
CA PRO A 170 1.51 6.90 -18.71
C PRO A 170 1.70 5.44 -18.29
N GLY A 171 2.42 5.18 -17.19
CA GLY A 171 2.82 3.84 -16.76
C GLY A 171 1.67 2.83 -16.66
N PRO A 172 0.53 3.14 -16.01
CA PRO A 172 -0.59 2.21 -15.89
C PRO A 172 -1.19 1.78 -17.25
N ILE A 173 -1.30 2.70 -18.20
CA ILE A 173 -1.82 2.39 -19.54
C ILE A 173 -0.81 1.52 -20.30
N LEU A 174 0.48 1.86 -20.23
CA LEU A 174 1.55 1.06 -20.83
C LEU A 174 1.65 -0.33 -20.22
N PHE A 175 1.42 -0.47 -18.91
CA PHE A 175 1.36 -1.76 -18.24
C PHE A 175 0.29 -2.66 -18.88
N TYR A 176 -0.95 -2.20 -19.00
CA TYR A 176 -2.01 -2.98 -19.62
C TYR A 176 -1.81 -3.20 -21.11
N SER A 177 -1.28 -2.21 -21.86
CA SER A 177 -0.88 -2.39 -23.26
C SER A 177 0.15 -3.51 -23.42
N GLY A 178 1.17 -3.53 -22.53
CA GLY A 178 2.17 -4.59 -22.53
C GLY A 178 1.59 -5.97 -22.22
N LEU A 179 0.61 -6.06 -21.33
CA LEU A 179 -0.08 -7.33 -21.04
C LEU A 179 -0.94 -7.81 -22.21
N ILE A 180 -1.65 -6.91 -22.89
CA ILE A 180 -2.42 -7.23 -24.09
C ILE A 180 -1.46 -7.74 -25.19
N ASP A 181 -0.32 -7.08 -25.39
CA ASP A 181 0.69 -7.52 -26.36
C ASP A 181 1.33 -8.86 -25.99
N LEU A 182 1.56 -9.11 -24.69
CA LEU A 182 2.03 -10.40 -24.19
C LEU A 182 1.03 -11.52 -24.52
N CYS A 183 -0.25 -11.28 -24.24
CA CYS A 183 -1.32 -12.22 -24.58
C CYS A 183 -1.41 -12.44 -26.09
N ARG A 184 -1.31 -11.38 -26.92
CA ARG A 184 -1.31 -11.48 -28.38
C ARG A 184 -0.18 -12.34 -28.92
N ARG A 185 1.03 -12.24 -28.33
CA ARG A 185 2.22 -13.01 -28.74
C ARG A 185 2.21 -14.45 -28.23
N SER A 186 1.41 -14.77 -27.21
CA SER A 186 1.38 -16.09 -26.58
C SER A 186 -0.03 -16.68 -26.56
N LYS A 187 -0.40 -17.30 -27.71
CA LYS A 187 -1.71 -17.99 -27.81
C LYS A 187 -1.94 -18.99 -26.68
N PRO A 188 -0.98 -19.86 -26.27
CA PRO A 188 -1.20 -20.79 -25.17
C PRO A 188 -1.53 -20.10 -23.83
N LEU A 189 -0.93 -18.94 -23.55
CA LEU A 189 -1.23 -18.15 -22.36
C LEU A 189 -2.64 -17.58 -22.44
N THR A 190 -3.01 -16.98 -23.58
CA THR A 190 -4.32 -16.39 -23.80
C THR A 190 -5.43 -17.42 -23.69
N ASP A 191 -5.25 -18.60 -24.31
CA ASP A 191 -6.22 -19.69 -24.26
C ASP A 191 -6.42 -20.18 -22.82
N ARG A 192 -5.33 -20.34 -22.03
CA ARG A 192 -5.41 -20.74 -20.61
C ARG A 192 -6.11 -19.70 -19.75
N LEU A 193 -5.76 -18.41 -19.90
CA LEU A 193 -6.42 -17.34 -19.15
C LEU A 193 -7.89 -17.21 -19.54
N GLY A 194 -8.21 -17.34 -20.84
CA GLY A 194 -9.58 -17.35 -21.35
C GLY A 194 -10.41 -18.51 -20.78
N ALA A 195 -9.84 -19.72 -20.70
CA ALA A 195 -10.48 -20.89 -20.10
C ALA A 195 -10.79 -20.62 -18.60
N ILE A 196 -9.84 -20.10 -17.82
CA ILE A 196 -10.05 -19.76 -16.40
C ILE A 196 -11.21 -18.77 -16.24
N VAL A 197 -11.30 -17.75 -17.12
CA VAL A 197 -12.38 -16.76 -17.09
C VAL A 197 -13.71 -17.39 -17.48
N SER A 198 -13.73 -18.23 -18.54
CA SER A 198 -14.93 -18.97 -18.97
C SER A 198 -15.46 -19.88 -17.87
N ASP A 199 -14.57 -20.62 -17.20
CA ASP A 199 -14.94 -21.54 -16.09
C ASP A 199 -15.51 -20.78 -14.88
N SER A 200 -15.26 -19.46 -14.76
CA SER A 200 -15.88 -18.63 -13.71
C SER A 200 -17.35 -18.30 -13.97
N GLY A 201 -17.88 -18.63 -15.15
CA GLY A 201 -19.25 -18.33 -15.57
C GLY A 201 -19.50 -16.85 -15.92
N LEU A 202 -18.45 -16.03 -16.04
CA LEU A 202 -18.59 -14.62 -16.40
C LEU A 202 -18.95 -14.47 -17.89
N ASP A 203 -20.07 -13.81 -18.18
CA ASP A 203 -20.40 -13.36 -19.53
C ASP A 203 -19.57 -12.11 -19.86
N THR A 204 -18.41 -12.33 -20.51
CA THR A 204 -17.52 -11.25 -20.91
C THR A 204 -18.07 -10.42 -22.05
N ALA A 205 -18.97 -10.95 -22.89
CA ALA A 205 -19.57 -10.22 -23.99
C ALA A 205 -20.49 -9.07 -23.51
N ALA A 206 -21.10 -9.25 -22.33
CA ALA A 206 -21.93 -8.23 -21.72
C ALA A 206 -21.16 -7.09 -21.03
N LEU A 207 -19.83 -7.21 -20.86
CA LEU A 207 -19.05 -6.23 -20.11
C LEU A 207 -18.69 -4.96 -20.90
N ALA A 208 -18.66 -5.03 -22.22
CA ALA A 208 -18.33 -3.89 -23.08
C ALA A 208 -18.94 -4.05 -24.47
N SER A 209 -19.12 -2.92 -25.15
CA SER A 209 -19.52 -2.88 -26.56
C SER A 209 -18.47 -2.07 -27.34
N PRO A 210 -17.76 -2.69 -28.30
CA PRO A 210 -17.83 -4.10 -28.72
C PRO A 210 -17.31 -5.07 -27.61
N PRO A 211 -17.64 -6.38 -27.71
CA PRO A 211 -17.13 -7.40 -26.79
C PRO A 211 -15.60 -7.41 -26.71
N PRO A 212 -15.01 -7.64 -25.52
CA PRO A 212 -13.55 -7.69 -25.34
C PRO A 212 -12.91 -8.81 -26.13
N SER A 213 -11.74 -8.56 -26.73
CA SER A 213 -10.96 -9.60 -27.40
C SER A 213 -10.37 -10.62 -26.40
N PRO A 214 -10.03 -11.85 -26.84
CA PRO A 214 -9.40 -12.84 -25.96
C PRO A 214 -8.13 -12.32 -25.27
N GLU A 215 -7.31 -11.52 -25.94
CA GLU A 215 -6.09 -10.92 -25.40
C GLU A 215 -6.43 -9.88 -24.33
N SER A 216 -7.47 -9.09 -24.54
CA SER A 216 -7.99 -8.12 -23.59
C SER A 216 -8.52 -8.81 -22.31
N ILE A 217 -9.24 -9.93 -22.46
CA ILE A 217 -9.73 -10.75 -21.33
C ILE A 217 -8.56 -11.34 -20.57
N GLY A 218 -7.54 -11.90 -21.28
CA GLY A 218 -6.34 -12.42 -20.65
C GLY A 218 -5.60 -11.36 -19.85
N ALA A 219 -5.41 -10.16 -20.41
CA ALA A 219 -4.78 -9.04 -19.72
C ALA A 219 -5.62 -8.54 -18.52
N ALA A 220 -6.96 -8.59 -18.62
CA ALA A 220 -7.86 -8.19 -17.54
C ALA A 220 -7.83 -9.15 -16.33
N LEU A 221 -7.42 -10.42 -16.51
CA LEU A 221 -7.15 -11.33 -15.41
C LEU A 221 -5.71 -11.24 -14.92
N LEU A 222 -4.74 -11.19 -15.83
CA LEU A 222 -3.31 -11.20 -15.48
C LEU A 222 -2.89 -9.93 -14.74
N GLY A 223 -3.43 -8.76 -15.14
CA GLY A 223 -3.11 -7.47 -14.53
C GLY A 223 -3.39 -7.44 -13.03
N PRO A 224 -4.62 -7.72 -12.56
CA PRO A 224 -4.96 -7.81 -11.14
C PRO A 224 -4.09 -8.78 -10.34
N LEU A 225 -3.81 -9.96 -10.90
CA LEU A 225 -2.95 -10.96 -10.24
C LEU A 225 -1.53 -10.43 -10.03
N LEU A 226 -0.97 -9.75 -11.03
CA LEU A 226 0.35 -9.12 -10.92
C LEU A 226 0.33 -7.94 -9.94
N LEU A 227 -0.67 -7.06 -10.00
CA LEU A 227 -0.77 -5.92 -9.08
C LEU A 227 -0.91 -6.39 -7.63
N GLY A 228 -1.77 -7.37 -7.36
CA GLY A 228 -1.94 -7.96 -6.04
C GLY A 228 -0.65 -8.64 -5.53
N PHE A 229 0.07 -9.36 -6.42
CA PHE A 229 1.35 -9.99 -6.08
C PHE A 229 2.43 -8.95 -5.78
N LEU A 230 2.56 -7.90 -6.60
CA LEU A 230 3.50 -6.80 -6.35
C LEU A 230 3.18 -6.08 -5.02
N GLY A 231 1.89 -5.90 -4.71
CA GLY A 231 1.45 -5.40 -3.42
C GLY A 231 1.90 -6.27 -2.25
N ALA A 232 1.76 -7.59 -2.36
CA ALA A 232 2.21 -8.54 -1.35
C ALA A 232 3.75 -8.57 -1.24
N LEU A 233 4.48 -8.44 -2.35
CA LEU A 233 5.95 -8.36 -2.39
C LEU A 233 6.51 -7.15 -1.61
N ALA A 234 5.73 -6.13 -1.35
CA ALA A 234 6.16 -5.01 -0.50
C ALA A 234 6.51 -5.44 0.93
N CYS A 235 6.20 -6.68 1.34
CA CYS A 235 6.67 -7.29 2.59
C CYS A 235 8.22 -7.30 2.69
N TRP A 236 8.96 -7.42 1.58
CA TRP A 236 10.42 -7.38 1.58
C TRP A 236 11.00 -6.01 1.95
N PRO A 237 10.69 -4.93 1.22
CA PRO A 237 11.18 -3.61 1.60
C PRO A 237 10.63 -3.14 2.95
N THR A 238 9.43 -3.58 3.37
CA THR A 238 8.91 -3.35 4.72
C THR A 238 9.80 -3.99 5.78
N ALA A 239 10.19 -5.27 5.59
CA ALA A 239 11.13 -5.94 6.47
C ALA A 239 12.52 -5.29 6.44
N ALA A 240 13.00 -4.85 5.26
CA ALA A 240 14.28 -4.15 5.13
C ALA A 240 14.29 -2.83 5.89
N LEU A 241 13.23 -2.02 5.76
CA LEU A 241 13.06 -0.77 6.51
C LEU A 241 13.01 -1.03 8.01
N ALA A 242 12.18 -1.99 8.45
CA ALA A 242 12.08 -2.39 9.85
C ALA A 242 13.43 -2.84 10.41
N ARG A 243 14.20 -3.64 9.65
CA ARG A 243 15.53 -4.09 10.06
C ARG A 243 16.51 -2.94 10.26
N THR A 244 16.48 -1.96 9.37
CA THR A 244 17.33 -0.78 9.46
C THR A 244 17.03 0.04 10.72
N LEU A 245 15.75 0.11 11.12
CA LEU A 245 15.31 0.90 12.27
C LEU A 245 15.39 0.16 13.61
N HIS A 246 15.23 -1.17 13.60
CA HIS A 246 15.17 -1.99 14.83
C HIS A 246 16.43 -2.79 15.10
N GLY A 247 17.18 -3.18 14.07
CA GLY A 247 18.34 -4.05 14.17
C GLY A 247 18.02 -5.55 14.31
N ASP A 248 16.84 -5.95 14.79
CA ASP A 248 16.43 -7.35 14.96
C ASP A 248 15.86 -7.94 13.66
N ALA A 249 16.54 -8.93 13.11
CA ALA A 249 16.15 -9.56 11.85
C ALA A 249 14.83 -10.34 11.94
N ALA A 250 14.56 -11.01 13.06
CA ALA A 250 13.34 -11.81 13.24
C ALA A 250 12.12 -10.89 13.42
N ALA A 251 12.24 -9.82 14.21
CA ALA A 251 11.18 -8.82 14.37
C ALA A 251 10.91 -8.09 13.05
N ALA A 252 11.96 -7.75 12.30
CA ALA A 252 11.83 -7.12 10.98
C ALA A 252 11.11 -8.04 9.99
N THR A 253 11.43 -9.33 9.96
CA THR A 253 10.76 -10.33 9.14
C THR A 253 9.29 -10.44 9.51
N ARG A 254 8.95 -10.48 10.82
CA ARG A 254 7.56 -10.46 11.29
C ARG A 254 6.82 -9.21 10.87
N THR A 255 7.46 -8.04 10.95
CA THR A 255 6.87 -6.78 10.46
C THR A 255 6.57 -6.83 8.97
N GLY A 256 7.49 -7.36 8.16
CA GLY A 256 7.22 -7.59 6.74
C GLY A 256 6.05 -8.53 6.48
N MET A 257 5.97 -9.65 7.20
CA MET A 257 4.84 -10.59 7.08
C MET A 257 3.50 -9.94 7.47
N LEU A 258 3.46 -9.10 8.51
CA LEU A 258 2.24 -8.38 8.91
C LEU A 258 1.70 -7.46 7.81
N TRP A 259 2.55 -6.97 6.93
CA TRP A 259 2.13 -6.16 5.79
C TRP A 259 1.07 -6.84 4.93
N THR A 260 1.23 -8.14 4.65
CA THR A 260 0.30 -8.89 3.79
C THR A 260 -1.11 -9.05 4.39
N MET A 261 -1.30 -8.72 5.66
CA MET A 261 -2.56 -8.80 6.40
C MET A 261 -3.18 -7.44 6.70
N VAL A 262 -2.52 -6.33 6.31
CA VAL A 262 -3.11 -5.00 6.42
C VAL A 262 -4.39 -4.95 5.58
N PRO A 263 -5.55 -4.52 6.14
CA PRO A 263 -6.83 -4.58 5.45
C PRO A 263 -6.81 -3.94 4.05
N ALA A 264 -6.16 -2.78 3.88
CA ALA A 264 -6.05 -2.15 2.57
C ALA A 264 -5.40 -3.06 1.53
N VAL A 265 -4.28 -3.72 1.87
CA VAL A 265 -3.58 -4.63 0.95
C VAL A 265 -4.42 -5.86 0.65
N ALA A 266 -5.10 -6.39 1.66
CA ALA A 266 -5.90 -7.60 1.51
C ALA A 266 -7.19 -7.37 0.69
N LEU A 267 -7.71 -6.13 0.65
CA LEU A 267 -9.03 -5.81 0.10
C LEU A 267 -9.00 -5.12 -1.26
N MET A 268 -7.98 -4.30 -1.56
CA MET A 268 -8.00 -3.34 -2.68
C MET A 268 -7.50 -3.91 -4.03
N THR A 269 -7.50 -5.23 -4.20
CA THR A 269 -7.21 -5.82 -5.52
C THR A 269 -8.44 -5.64 -6.42
N PRO A 270 -8.34 -5.02 -7.60
CA PRO A 270 -7.16 -4.90 -8.47
C PRO A 270 -6.51 -3.51 -8.54
N GLU A 271 -6.56 -2.72 -7.51
CA GLU A 271 -6.11 -1.33 -7.56
C GLU A 271 -4.58 -1.20 -7.71
N LEU A 272 -4.15 -0.24 -8.54
CA LEU A 272 -2.72 0.05 -8.78
C LEU A 272 -1.97 0.44 -7.51
N ASP A 273 -2.65 1.13 -6.59
CA ASP A 273 -2.09 1.65 -5.34
C ASP A 273 -1.43 0.55 -4.49
N GLN A 274 -1.93 -0.70 -4.58
CA GLN A 274 -1.29 -1.85 -3.93
C GLN A 274 0.13 -2.10 -4.44
N ALA A 275 0.31 -2.11 -5.76
CA ALA A 275 1.61 -2.37 -6.37
C ALA A 275 2.62 -1.25 -6.07
N LEU A 276 2.15 -0.02 -5.92
CA LEU A 276 3.00 1.15 -5.60
C LEU A 276 3.64 1.06 -4.22
N ALA A 277 3.07 0.28 -3.29
CA ALA A 277 3.68 0.03 -1.99
C ALA A 277 5.09 -0.57 -2.12
N LEU A 278 5.35 -1.37 -3.17
CA LEU A 278 6.65 -1.99 -3.42
C LEU A 278 7.74 -0.95 -3.75
N PRO A 279 7.66 -0.17 -4.85
CA PRO A 279 8.71 0.78 -5.21
C PRO A 279 8.82 1.95 -4.22
N VAL A 280 7.72 2.45 -3.65
CA VAL A 280 7.75 3.52 -2.65
C VAL A 280 8.48 3.06 -1.39
N THR A 281 8.10 1.91 -0.81
CA THR A 281 8.75 1.40 0.40
C THR A 281 10.19 0.98 0.12
N ALA A 282 10.49 0.41 -1.05
CA ALA A 282 11.86 0.05 -1.45
C ALA A 282 12.75 1.29 -1.58
N SER A 283 12.24 2.40 -2.14
CA SER A 283 12.94 3.69 -2.19
C SER A 283 13.30 4.17 -0.78
N ILE A 284 12.32 4.19 0.13
CA ILE A 284 12.49 4.64 1.51
C ILE A 284 13.46 3.72 2.27
N ALA A 285 13.35 2.41 2.11
CA ALA A 285 14.24 1.43 2.73
C ALA A 285 15.69 1.54 2.21
N ALA A 286 15.87 1.79 0.91
CA ALA A 286 17.18 2.00 0.31
C ALA A 286 17.83 3.29 0.83
N LEU A 287 17.06 4.38 0.96
CA LEU A 287 17.54 5.63 1.58
C LEU A 287 17.93 5.40 3.04
N ALA A 288 17.08 4.72 3.83
CA ALA A 288 17.38 4.37 5.22
C ALA A 288 18.68 3.56 5.33
N ALA A 289 18.89 2.58 4.45
CA ALA A 289 20.09 1.77 4.40
C ALA A 289 21.34 2.55 3.93
N ALA A 290 21.18 3.60 3.11
CA ALA A 290 22.27 4.51 2.72
C ALA A 290 22.76 5.35 3.89
N LEU A 291 21.90 5.66 4.85
CA LEU A 291 22.23 6.48 6.02
C LEU A 291 22.91 5.71 7.16
N GLN A 292 22.94 4.36 7.09
CA GLN A 292 23.60 3.58 8.14
C GLN A 292 25.10 3.88 8.20
N PRO A 293 25.69 4.12 9.40
CA PRO A 293 27.11 4.45 9.56
C PRO A 293 28.05 3.37 8.99
N GLU A 294 27.63 2.12 9.06
CA GLU A 294 28.40 0.93 8.66
C GLU A 294 28.36 0.66 7.15
N ALA A 295 27.62 1.44 6.34
CA ALA A 295 27.57 1.23 4.90
C ALA A 295 28.91 1.63 4.26
N PRO A 296 29.71 0.65 3.77
CA PRO A 296 31.08 0.91 3.32
C PRO A 296 31.13 1.65 1.99
N GLY A 297 32.13 2.51 1.79
CA GLY A 297 32.56 3.06 0.52
C GLY A 297 31.44 3.46 -0.44
N ALA A 298 31.46 2.90 -1.65
CA ALA A 298 30.49 3.18 -2.72
C ALA A 298 29.08 2.58 -2.46
N ALA A 299 28.91 1.67 -1.50
CA ALA A 299 27.63 1.00 -1.29
C ALA A 299 26.50 1.94 -0.85
N TRP A 300 26.81 2.99 -0.06
CA TRP A 300 25.79 3.96 0.31
C TRP A 300 25.33 4.82 -0.88
N VAL A 301 26.26 5.13 -1.80
CA VAL A 301 25.93 5.87 -3.05
C VAL A 301 24.99 5.04 -3.91
N ALA A 302 25.32 3.76 -4.12
CA ALA A 302 24.45 2.84 -4.89
C ALA A 302 23.05 2.71 -4.28
N ARG A 303 22.96 2.64 -2.94
CA ARG A 303 21.65 2.59 -2.24
C ARG A 303 20.88 3.89 -2.40
N ALA A 304 21.54 5.03 -2.24
CA ALA A 304 20.93 6.35 -2.43
C ALA A 304 20.46 6.56 -3.88
N ALA A 305 21.28 6.18 -4.86
CA ALA A 305 20.90 6.20 -6.27
C ALA A 305 19.72 5.27 -6.56
N GLY A 306 19.76 4.04 -6.02
CA GLY A 306 18.63 3.10 -6.11
C GLY A 306 17.34 3.65 -5.51
N ALA A 307 17.43 4.40 -4.40
CA ALA A 307 16.27 5.08 -3.82
C ALA A 307 15.65 6.09 -4.81
N GLY A 308 16.49 6.90 -5.47
CA GLY A 308 16.03 7.87 -6.47
C GLY A 308 15.40 7.20 -7.70
N VAL A 309 16.03 6.15 -8.23
CA VAL A 309 15.47 5.38 -9.36
C VAL A 309 14.10 4.80 -9.01
N LEU A 310 13.97 4.16 -7.83
CA LEU A 310 12.70 3.57 -7.38
C LEU A 310 11.62 4.62 -7.15
N ALA A 311 11.98 5.81 -6.67
CA ALA A 311 11.07 6.95 -6.54
C ALA A 311 10.53 7.40 -7.91
N ALA A 312 11.41 7.53 -8.91
CA ALA A 312 11.01 7.89 -10.27
C ALA A 312 10.16 6.79 -10.94
N VAL A 313 10.49 5.51 -10.72
CA VAL A 313 9.65 4.40 -11.18
C VAL A 313 8.25 4.48 -10.56
N ALA A 314 8.14 4.77 -9.24
CA ALA A 314 6.85 4.92 -8.59
C ALA A 314 6.05 6.11 -9.15
N GLU A 315 6.74 7.23 -9.42
CA GLU A 315 6.14 8.42 -10.03
C GLU A 315 5.63 8.16 -11.45
N PHE A 316 6.35 7.37 -12.27
CA PHE A 316 5.91 6.96 -13.60
C PHE A 316 4.57 6.20 -13.61
N PHE A 317 4.18 5.61 -12.47
CA PHE A 317 2.88 4.94 -12.29
C PHE A 317 1.87 5.79 -11.53
N SER A 318 2.29 6.72 -10.67
CA SER A 318 1.38 7.61 -9.94
C SER A 318 2.11 8.89 -9.50
N TYR A 319 1.61 10.05 -9.91
CA TYR A 319 2.13 11.35 -9.45
C TYR A 319 2.06 11.53 -7.93
N GLY A 320 1.08 10.88 -7.26
CA GLY A 320 0.96 10.87 -5.81
C GLY A 320 2.12 10.16 -5.10
N ALA A 321 2.84 9.25 -5.78
CA ALA A 321 3.95 8.52 -5.20
C ALA A 321 5.08 9.42 -4.72
N ALA A 322 5.33 10.56 -5.39
CA ALA A 322 6.34 11.53 -4.99
C ALA A 322 6.09 12.09 -3.57
N VAL A 323 4.82 12.33 -3.21
CA VAL A 323 4.43 12.81 -1.87
C VAL A 323 4.71 11.74 -0.81
N PHE A 324 4.40 10.48 -1.10
CA PHE A 324 4.65 9.37 -0.17
C PHE A 324 6.14 9.10 0.03
N VAL A 325 6.93 9.16 -1.04
CA VAL A 325 8.38 9.06 -0.96
C VAL A 325 8.94 10.22 -0.12
N LEU A 326 8.45 11.44 -0.31
CA LEU A 326 8.88 12.60 0.47
C LEU A 326 8.57 12.42 1.96
N ILE A 327 7.36 12.01 2.33
CA ILE A 327 6.98 11.76 3.73
C ILE A 327 7.89 10.69 4.34
N GLY A 328 8.09 9.57 3.64
CA GLY A 328 8.95 8.49 4.11
C GLY A 328 10.42 8.89 4.21
N ALA A 329 10.92 9.67 3.25
CA ALA A 329 12.28 10.20 3.27
C ALA A 329 12.49 11.15 4.46
N LEU A 330 11.56 12.07 4.71
CA LEU A 330 11.61 12.96 5.88
C LEU A 330 11.61 12.19 7.19
N ALA A 331 10.81 11.12 7.29
CA ALA A 331 10.79 10.23 8.46
C ALA A 331 12.15 9.55 8.68
N VAL A 332 12.76 9.04 7.61
CA VAL A 332 14.09 8.40 7.65
C VAL A 332 15.20 9.43 7.97
N LEU A 333 15.11 10.63 7.41
CA LEU A 333 16.07 11.71 7.72
C LEU A 333 15.95 12.17 9.17
N ALA A 334 14.72 12.20 9.72
CA ALA A 334 14.50 12.49 11.14
C ALA A 334 15.08 11.40 12.08
N PHE A 335 15.17 10.15 11.61
CA PHE A 335 15.82 9.05 12.32
C PHE A 335 17.35 9.20 12.35
N ALA A 336 17.95 9.79 11.31
CA ALA A 336 19.41 9.92 11.21
C ALA A 336 20.00 10.77 12.34
N ASP A 337 21.17 10.34 12.87
CA ASP A 337 21.91 11.11 13.85
C ASP A 337 22.29 12.48 13.25
N ARG A 338 22.21 13.54 14.06
CA ARG A 338 22.65 14.90 13.66
C ARG A 338 24.10 14.91 13.21
N ARG A 339 24.96 14.03 13.75
CA ARG A 339 26.34 13.85 13.31
C ARG A 339 26.47 13.33 11.87
N ALA A 340 25.44 12.66 11.37
CA ALA A 340 25.34 12.16 10.00
C ALA A 340 24.69 13.17 9.03
N ALA A 341 24.43 14.40 9.43
CA ALA A 341 23.72 15.40 8.61
C ALA A 341 24.36 15.60 7.23
N ARG A 342 25.72 15.66 7.17
CA ARG A 342 26.42 15.75 5.88
C ARG A 342 26.15 14.54 4.98
N ARG A 343 26.17 13.33 5.55
CA ARG A 343 25.87 12.10 4.81
C ARG A 343 24.40 12.06 4.37
N ALA A 344 23.49 12.53 5.22
CA ALA A 344 22.07 12.63 4.90
C ALA A 344 21.84 13.59 3.71
N ALA A 345 22.47 14.76 3.72
CA ALA A 345 22.39 15.71 2.62
C ALA A 345 22.97 15.14 1.31
N LEU A 346 24.13 14.47 1.40
CA LEU A 346 24.75 13.82 0.22
C LEU A 346 23.88 12.67 -0.32
N ALA A 347 23.32 11.82 0.55
CA ALA A 347 22.46 10.72 0.14
C ALA A 347 21.16 11.24 -0.52
N ALA A 348 20.56 12.28 0.05
CA ALA A 348 19.41 12.95 -0.56
C ALA A 348 19.78 13.56 -1.93
N GLY A 349 20.93 14.22 -2.03
CA GLY A 349 21.43 14.77 -3.29
C GLY A 349 21.66 13.71 -4.37
N VAL A 350 22.28 12.56 -4.01
CA VAL A 350 22.47 11.43 -4.92
C VAL A 350 21.12 10.83 -5.35
N ALA A 351 20.18 10.66 -4.44
CA ALA A 351 18.84 10.14 -4.76
C ALA A 351 18.09 11.08 -5.71
N LEU A 352 18.12 12.40 -5.45
CA LEU A 352 17.51 13.39 -6.33
C LEU A 352 18.18 13.42 -7.71
N ALA A 353 19.51 13.34 -7.79
CA ALA A 353 20.23 13.29 -9.06
C ALA A 353 19.86 12.02 -9.86
N ALA A 354 19.74 10.86 -9.19
CA ALA A 354 19.33 9.63 -9.84
C ALA A 354 17.87 9.68 -10.33
N ALA A 355 16.95 10.23 -9.54
CA ALA A 355 15.58 10.47 -9.97
C ALA A 355 15.52 11.42 -11.17
N ALA A 356 16.25 12.53 -11.12
CA ALA A 356 16.35 13.50 -12.23
C ALA A 356 16.92 12.85 -13.50
N ALA A 357 17.87 11.92 -13.38
CA ALA A 357 18.40 11.17 -14.52
C ALA A 357 17.33 10.29 -15.17
N VAL A 358 16.49 9.60 -14.39
CA VAL A 358 15.36 8.82 -14.92
C VAL A 358 14.36 9.73 -15.64
N LEU A 359 13.96 10.85 -15.03
CA LEU A 359 13.06 11.82 -15.67
C LEU A 359 13.66 12.40 -16.96
N ALA A 360 14.99 12.61 -17.00
CA ALA A 360 15.69 13.03 -18.22
C ALA A 360 15.63 11.93 -19.31
N MET A 361 15.76 10.64 -18.93
CA MET A 361 15.59 9.52 -19.87
C MET A 361 14.16 9.45 -20.40
N GLU A 362 13.14 9.65 -19.57
CA GLU A 362 11.75 9.76 -20.01
C GLU A 362 11.58 10.91 -21.02
N ARG A 363 12.22 12.05 -20.76
CA ARG A 363 12.21 13.19 -21.66
C ARG A 363 12.86 12.88 -23.01
N LEU A 364 13.97 12.15 -23.02
CA LEU A 364 14.63 11.67 -24.25
C LEU A 364 13.77 10.64 -25.00
N ALA A 365 12.95 9.86 -24.29
CA ALA A 365 11.97 8.96 -24.88
C ALA A 365 10.72 9.70 -25.42
N GLY A 366 10.66 11.03 -25.29
CA GLY A 366 9.56 11.88 -25.77
C GLY A 366 8.56 12.30 -24.70
N HIS A 367 8.52 11.62 -23.52
CA HIS A 367 7.62 11.98 -22.45
C HIS A 367 7.90 13.38 -21.89
N ARG A 368 6.83 14.10 -21.51
CA ARG A 368 6.89 15.43 -20.88
C ARG A 368 6.33 15.34 -19.45
N PRO A 369 7.10 14.80 -18.47
CA PRO A 369 6.57 14.47 -17.14
C PRO A 369 5.91 15.65 -16.45
N LEU A 370 6.54 16.82 -16.45
CA LEU A 370 6.01 18.03 -15.82
C LEU A 370 4.71 18.52 -16.48
N SER A 371 4.65 18.55 -17.81
CA SER A 371 3.42 18.96 -18.53
C SER A 371 2.30 17.98 -18.26
N SER A 372 2.57 16.68 -18.30
CA SER A 372 1.60 15.63 -17.97
C SER A 372 1.11 15.74 -16.52
N ALA A 373 2.01 15.95 -15.56
CA ALA A 373 1.65 16.11 -14.15
C ALA A 373 0.78 17.36 -13.91
N LEU A 374 1.13 18.49 -14.50
CA LEU A 374 0.34 19.73 -14.37
C LEU A 374 -1.05 19.60 -15.01
N THR A 375 -1.15 18.95 -16.17
CA THR A 375 -2.44 18.68 -16.82
C THR A 375 -3.29 17.74 -15.96
N ALA A 376 -2.72 16.63 -15.47
CA ALA A 376 -3.40 15.68 -14.59
C ALA A 376 -3.87 16.36 -13.28
N LEU A 377 -3.01 17.17 -12.65
CA LEU A 377 -3.36 17.92 -11.44
C LEU A 377 -4.49 18.92 -11.68
N SER A 378 -4.49 19.61 -12.82
CA SER A 378 -5.60 20.51 -13.21
C SER A 378 -6.92 19.75 -13.34
N ILE A 379 -6.90 18.59 -14.01
CA ILE A 379 -8.07 17.71 -14.14
C ILE A 379 -8.54 17.23 -12.76
N HIS A 380 -7.62 16.72 -11.94
CA HIS A 380 -7.92 16.25 -10.59
C HIS A 380 -8.55 17.34 -9.72
N ARG A 381 -7.96 18.52 -9.73
CA ARG A 381 -8.47 19.68 -8.98
C ARG A 381 -9.91 20.04 -9.39
N GLN A 382 -10.19 20.09 -10.68
CA GLN A 382 -11.53 20.45 -11.21
C GLN A 382 -12.58 19.37 -10.91
N GLN A 383 -12.21 18.09 -10.97
CA GLN A 383 -13.16 16.98 -10.84
C GLN A 383 -13.40 16.54 -9.39
N PHE A 384 -12.40 16.63 -8.54
CA PHE A 384 -12.46 16.14 -7.16
C PHE A 384 -12.26 17.25 -6.14
N THR A 385 -11.11 17.95 -6.14
CA THR A 385 -10.72 18.84 -5.04
C THR A 385 -11.71 20.02 -4.88
N VAL A 386 -12.16 20.64 -5.96
CA VAL A 386 -13.08 21.80 -5.88
C VAL A 386 -14.51 21.36 -5.57
N ARG A 387 -14.91 20.18 -5.99
CA ARG A 387 -16.31 19.71 -5.87
C ARG A 387 -16.62 19.09 -4.52
N ARG A 388 -15.61 18.49 -3.83
CA ARG A 388 -15.78 17.78 -2.58
C ARG A 388 -15.55 18.68 -1.37
N SER A 389 -16.30 18.47 -0.30
CA SER A 389 -16.21 19.25 0.93
C SER A 389 -14.87 19.02 1.65
N TYR A 390 -14.10 20.11 1.83
CA TYR A 390 -12.83 20.06 2.56
C TYR A 390 -13.01 19.57 4.02
N LEU A 391 -13.93 20.19 4.74
CA LEU A 391 -14.11 19.86 6.16
C LEU A 391 -14.63 18.43 6.37
N ALA A 392 -15.54 17.97 5.51
CA ALA A 392 -16.06 16.62 5.60
C ALA A 392 -14.94 15.58 5.41
N TRP A 393 -14.02 15.81 4.48
CA TRP A 393 -12.92 14.88 4.20
C TRP A 393 -11.81 14.96 5.25
N VAL A 394 -11.41 16.12 5.70
CA VAL A 394 -10.44 16.24 6.82
C VAL A 394 -10.94 15.52 8.08
N ALA A 395 -12.26 15.53 8.32
CA ALA A 395 -12.86 14.79 9.44
C ALA A 395 -12.95 13.28 9.16
N PHE A 396 -13.22 12.86 7.90
CA PHE A 396 -13.42 11.47 7.54
C PHE A 396 -12.12 10.71 7.25
N ASP A 397 -11.11 11.36 6.67
CA ASP A 397 -9.83 10.72 6.28
C ASP A 397 -9.16 9.91 7.42
N PRO A 398 -9.12 10.39 8.68
CA PRO A 398 -8.60 9.59 9.80
C PRO A 398 -9.43 8.32 10.07
N LEU A 399 -10.74 8.37 9.86
CA LEU A 399 -11.63 7.23 10.03
C LEU A 399 -11.44 6.20 8.91
N ASP A 400 -11.29 6.65 7.67
CA ASP A 400 -11.01 5.77 6.54
C ASP A 400 -9.65 5.08 6.71
N LEU A 401 -8.62 5.85 7.15
CA LEU A 401 -7.33 5.25 7.53
C LEU A 401 -7.46 4.25 8.67
N PHE A 402 -8.32 4.51 9.66
CA PHE A 402 -8.55 3.60 10.79
C PHE A 402 -9.10 2.24 10.32
N TRP A 403 -10.03 2.24 9.37
CA TRP A 403 -10.57 0.99 8.82
C TRP A 403 -9.53 0.22 8.00
N PHE A 404 -8.80 0.88 7.12
CA PHE A 404 -7.98 0.22 6.10
C PHE A 404 -6.52 0.01 6.48
N LEU A 405 -5.92 0.81 7.35
CA LEU A 405 -4.66 0.45 8.02
C LEU A 405 -4.91 -0.61 9.09
N GLY A 406 -6.09 -0.61 9.65
CA GLY A 406 -6.58 -1.53 10.68
C GLY A 406 -6.57 -0.89 12.07
N PRO A 407 -7.68 -1.06 12.84
CA PRO A 407 -7.83 -0.50 14.19
C PRO A 407 -6.63 -0.72 15.11
N PRO A 408 -6.02 -1.94 15.19
CA PRO A 408 -4.92 -2.16 16.11
C PRO A 408 -3.67 -1.34 15.77
N LEU A 409 -3.38 -1.10 14.48
CA LEU A 409 -2.22 -0.31 14.08
C LEU A 409 -2.43 1.18 14.35
N VAL A 410 -3.63 1.70 14.11
CA VAL A 410 -3.95 3.11 14.39
C VAL A 410 -3.90 3.40 15.89
N VAL A 411 -4.40 2.48 16.72
CA VAL A 411 -4.27 2.60 18.20
C VAL A 411 -2.80 2.65 18.63
N LEU A 412 -1.94 1.83 18.02
CA LEU A 412 -0.51 1.87 18.30
C LEU A 412 0.13 3.20 17.88
N LEU A 413 -0.24 3.73 16.71
CA LEU A 413 0.23 5.04 16.21
C LEU A 413 -0.27 6.20 17.10
N ALA A 414 -1.54 6.19 17.50
CA ALA A 414 -2.09 7.18 18.42
C ALA A 414 -1.33 7.17 19.75
N GLY A 415 -1.00 5.99 20.29
CA GLY A 415 -0.15 5.85 21.48
C GLY A 415 1.26 6.44 21.29
N VAL A 416 1.79 6.51 20.08
CA VAL A 416 3.05 7.24 19.77
C VAL A 416 2.82 8.75 19.90
N GLY A 417 1.74 9.27 19.28
CA GLY A 417 1.39 10.69 19.32
C GLY A 417 1.20 11.20 20.76
N VAL A 418 0.41 10.47 21.57
CA VAL A 418 0.20 10.81 22.98
C VAL A 418 1.53 10.87 23.74
N ARG A 419 2.42 9.89 23.53
CA ARG A 419 3.74 9.91 24.19
C ARG A 419 4.62 11.08 23.73
N ALA A 420 4.53 11.48 22.47
CA ALA A 420 5.26 12.65 21.97
C ALA A 420 4.82 13.96 22.67
N VAL A 421 3.49 14.12 22.86
CA VAL A 421 2.91 15.31 23.49
C VAL A 421 3.11 15.31 25.02
N THR A 422 3.00 14.14 25.68
CA THR A 422 3.08 14.05 27.15
C THR A 422 4.51 13.93 27.69
N ARG A 423 5.53 13.93 26.84
CA ARG A 423 6.92 13.88 27.27
C ARG A 423 7.29 15.11 28.09
N ARG A 424 7.73 14.88 29.35
CA ARG A 424 8.31 15.91 30.19
C ARG A 424 9.66 16.38 29.62
N ALA A 425 9.88 17.67 29.65
CA ALA A 425 11.17 18.29 29.36
C ALA A 425 12.30 17.56 30.14
N GLY A 426 13.32 17.04 29.42
CA GLY A 426 14.45 16.33 30.02
C GLY A 426 14.63 14.86 29.61
N ARG A 427 13.63 14.19 29.02
CA ARG A 427 13.82 12.83 28.49
C ARG A 427 14.37 12.91 27.05
N ARG A 428 15.56 12.37 26.82
CA ARG A 428 16.14 12.33 25.47
C ARG A 428 15.21 11.57 24.50
N GLU A 429 14.87 12.22 23.41
CA GLU A 429 14.15 11.65 22.29
C GLU A 429 15.02 10.62 21.59
N THR A 430 14.48 9.41 21.34
CA THR A 430 15.20 8.40 20.57
C THR A 430 15.04 8.67 19.07
N ASP A 431 16.01 8.21 18.26
CA ASP A 431 15.95 8.32 16.81
C ASP A 431 14.66 7.68 16.25
N LEU A 432 14.26 6.56 16.84
CA LEU A 432 13.01 5.87 16.49
C LEU A 432 11.77 6.70 16.80
N ASP A 433 11.76 7.48 17.88
CA ASP A 433 10.63 8.36 18.20
C ASP A 433 10.53 9.51 17.19
N ARG A 434 11.65 10.03 16.71
CA ARG A 434 11.66 11.05 15.65
C ARG A 434 11.13 10.50 14.31
N PHE A 435 11.56 9.29 13.92
CA PHE A 435 11.00 8.60 12.75
C PHE A 435 9.48 8.48 12.83
N ARG A 436 8.98 7.99 13.98
CA ARG A 436 7.55 7.80 14.23
C ARG A 436 6.77 9.10 14.16
N ALA A 437 7.28 10.13 14.85
CA ALA A 437 6.64 11.45 14.87
C ALA A 437 6.60 12.05 13.46
N ALA A 438 7.70 11.99 12.71
CA ALA A 438 7.76 12.50 11.35
C ALA A 438 6.81 11.75 10.39
N ALA A 439 6.71 10.42 10.49
CA ALA A 439 5.78 9.63 9.69
C ALA A 439 4.31 10.01 9.98
N VAL A 440 3.93 10.10 11.27
CA VAL A 440 2.58 10.48 11.67
C VAL A 440 2.27 11.92 11.27
N LEU A 441 3.17 12.88 11.54
CA LEU A 441 2.97 14.28 11.18
C LEU A 441 2.87 14.47 9.67
N GLY A 442 3.65 13.73 8.87
CA GLY A 442 3.56 13.77 7.41
C GLY A 442 2.18 13.35 6.90
N ILE A 443 1.60 12.28 7.46
CA ILE A 443 0.23 11.85 7.09
C ILE A 443 -0.82 12.84 7.56
N VAL A 444 -0.72 13.35 8.79
CA VAL A 444 -1.63 14.37 9.30
C VAL A 444 -1.58 15.63 8.44
N ALA A 445 -0.37 16.08 8.06
CA ALA A 445 -0.21 17.22 7.17
C ALA A 445 -0.84 16.97 5.79
N LEU A 446 -0.69 15.76 5.24
CA LEU A 446 -1.31 15.37 3.97
C LEU A 446 -2.85 15.42 4.07
N MET A 447 -3.45 14.86 5.12
CA MET A 447 -4.91 14.91 5.34
C MET A 447 -5.41 16.35 5.50
N ILE A 448 -4.74 17.16 6.32
CA ILE A 448 -5.09 18.57 6.55
C ILE A 448 -4.92 19.41 5.28
N SER A 449 -4.01 19.05 4.37
CA SER A 449 -3.81 19.77 3.11
C SER A 449 -5.07 19.79 2.23
N GLY A 450 -5.97 18.82 2.41
CA GLY A 450 -7.18 18.65 1.62
C GLY A 450 -6.93 18.38 0.12
N ILE A 451 -5.71 17.96 -0.22
CA ILE A 451 -5.39 17.48 -1.58
C ILE A 451 -6.07 16.13 -1.81
N VAL A 452 -6.05 15.27 -0.80
CA VAL A 452 -6.75 13.98 -0.81
C VAL A 452 -8.15 14.20 -0.25
N ARG A 453 -9.17 13.89 -1.05
CA ARG A 453 -10.59 13.98 -0.66
C ARG A 453 -11.32 12.79 -1.22
N GLY A 454 -11.24 11.65 -0.52
CA GLY A 454 -11.89 10.40 -0.88
C GLY A 454 -10.94 9.22 -0.95
N GLU A 455 -11.45 8.04 -0.61
CA GLU A 455 -10.78 6.74 -0.78
C GLU A 455 -9.38 6.68 -0.11
N VAL A 456 -9.21 7.35 1.03
CA VAL A 456 -7.90 7.43 1.74
C VAL A 456 -7.38 6.05 2.09
N GLY A 457 -8.29 5.13 2.42
CA GLY A 457 -7.96 3.72 2.66
C GLY A 457 -7.25 3.05 1.49
N ARG A 458 -7.51 3.51 0.25
CA ARG A 458 -6.83 3.05 -0.97
C ARG A 458 -5.60 3.90 -1.27
N LEU A 459 -5.79 5.21 -1.34
CA LEU A 459 -4.76 6.14 -1.80
C LEU A 459 -3.50 6.14 -0.93
N LEU A 460 -3.62 5.84 0.39
CA LEU A 460 -2.47 5.79 1.29
C LEU A 460 -1.75 4.44 1.34
N ILE A 461 -2.19 3.42 0.59
CA ILE A 461 -1.52 2.10 0.58
C ILE A 461 0.00 2.23 0.35
N PRO A 462 0.51 3.06 -0.57
CA PRO A 462 1.94 3.15 -0.82
C PRO A 462 2.78 3.58 0.40
N ILE A 463 2.22 4.35 1.34
CA ILE A 463 2.91 4.80 2.55
C ILE A 463 2.57 3.96 3.79
N MET A 464 1.53 3.13 3.76
CA MET A 464 1.13 2.29 4.90
C MET A 464 2.23 1.36 5.42
N PRO A 465 3.18 0.82 4.61
CA PRO A 465 4.32 0.08 5.15
C PRO A 465 5.16 0.89 6.13
N VAL A 466 5.36 2.17 5.89
CA VAL A 466 6.08 3.09 6.80
C VAL A 466 5.30 3.27 8.10
N LEU A 467 3.97 3.43 8.00
CA LEU A 467 3.08 3.53 9.16
C LEU A 467 3.04 2.22 9.96
N LEU A 468 3.02 1.05 9.30
CA LEU A 468 3.12 -0.25 9.97
C LEU A 468 4.43 -0.36 10.74
N VAL A 469 5.56 -0.04 10.12
CA VAL A 469 6.86 -0.04 10.80
C VAL A 469 6.85 0.93 11.98
N ALA A 470 6.31 2.13 11.83
CA ALA A 470 6.17 3.11 12.90
C ALA A 470 5.29 2.61 14.05
N ALA A 471 4.19 1.89 13.75
CA ALA A 471 3.26 1.36 14.74
C ALA A 471 3.87 0.26 15.60
N VAL A 472 4.53 -0.73 14.96
CA VAL A 472 5.03 -1.94 15.65
C VAL A 472 6.44 -1.79 16.22
N ALA A 473 7.16 -0.75 15.83
CA ALA A 473 8.48 -0.46 16.35
C ALA A 473 8.42 -0.19 17.86
N SER A 474 9.01 -1.01 18.68
CA SER A 474 9.19 -0.74 20.11
C SER A 474 10.63 -1.01 20.52
N LYS A 475 11.26 -0.04 21.17
CA LYS A 475 12.41 -0.30 22.05
C LYS A 475 11.85 -0.35 23.47
N ASP A 476 11.46 -1.54 23.92
CA ASP A 476 11.28 -1.76 25.36
C ASP A 476 12.67 -1.74 25.98
N ALA A 477 12.99 -0.63 26.63
CA ALA A 477 14.30 -0.39 27.25
C ALA A 477 14.68 -1.46 28.30
N GLU A 478 13.69 -2.20 28.82
CA GLU A 478 13.88 -3.24 29.83
C GLU A 478 14.12 -4.64 29.26
N ALA A 479 13.80 -4.89 27.97
CA ALA A 479 13.84 -6.25 27.42
C ALA A 479 14.96 -6.51 26.42
N ASN A 480 15.81 -5.53 26.09
CA ASN A 480 16.84 -5.62 25.02
C ASN A 480 16.34 -6.17 23.65
N VAL A 481 15.03 -6.25 23.44
CA VAL A 481 14.40 -6.79 22.22
C VAL A 481 13.73 -5.65 21.46
N ALA A 482 14.32 -5.25 20.37
CA ALA A 482 13.73 -4.29 19.45
C ALA A 482 12.71 -4.97 18.53
N GLY A 483 11.45 -4.45 18.50
CA GLY A 483 10.41 -4.90 17.60
C GLY A 483 9.41 -5.92 18.17
N PRO A 484 8.39 -6.34 17.37
CA PRO A 484 7.28 -7.14 17.86
C PRO A 484 7.68 -8.59 18.14
N SER A 485 7.25 -9.14 19.30
CA SER A 485 7.39 -10.58 19.60
C SER A 485 6.47 -11.40 18.69
N ALA A 486 6.75 -12.71 18.54
CA ALA A 486 5.91 -13.60 17.74
C ALA A 486 4.44 -13.62 18.23
N ARG A 487 4.22 -13.72 19.53
CA ARG A 487 2.86 -13.69 20.12
C ARG A 487 2.11 -12.40 19.81
N PHE A 488 2.79 -11.27 19.92
CA PHE A 488 2.19 -9.97 19.59
C PHE A 488 1.91 -9.84 18.09
N SER A 489 2.80 -10.35 17.23
CA SER A 489 2.58 -10.38 15.78
C SER A 489 1.40 -11.28 15.40
N ILE A 490 1.22 -12.43 16.07
CA ILE A 490 0.06 -13.30 15.85
C ILE A 490 -1.24 -12.59 16.25
N LEU A 491 -1.25 -11.91 17.40
CA LEU A 491 -2.41 -11.12 17.80
C LEU A 491 -2.76 -10.08 16.73
N LEU A 492 -1.77 -9.31 16.26
CA LEU A 492 -1.99 -8.32 15.19
C LEU A 492 -2.48 -8.99 13.90
N ALA A 493 -1.90 -10.11 13.50
CA ALA A 493 -2.31 -10.87 12.32
C ALA A 493 -3.79 -11.25 12.35
N VAL A 494 -4.24 -11.79 13.49
CA VAL A 494 -5.65 -12.16 13.70
C VAL A 494 -6.55 -10.94 13.64
N LEU A 495 -6.21 -9.85 14.35
CA LEU A 495 -7.04 -8.63 14.39
C LEU A 495 -7.12 -7.94 13.02
N LEU A 496 -6.01 -7.85 12.27
CA LEU A 496 -5.98 -7.26 10.93
C LEU A 496 -6.79 -8.08 9.93
N THR A 497 -6.60 -9.41 9.92
CA THR A 497 -7.36 -10.29 9.02
C THR A 497 -8.84 -10.30 9.35
N ALA A 498 -9.21 -10.32 10.65
CA ALA A 498 -10.61 -10.21 11.07
C ALA A 498 -11.24 -8.90 10.57
N THR A 499 -10.49 -7.79 10.64
CA THR A 499 -10.94 -6.50 10.11
C THR A 499 -11.20 -6.58 8.61
N ALA A 500 -10.26 -7.14 7.83
CA ALA A 500 -10.42 -7.30 6.38
C ALA A 500 -11.63 -8.18 6.04
N VAL A 501 -11.81 -9.30 6.74
CA VAL A 501 -12.97 -10.21 6.53
C VAL A 501 -14.29 -9.47 6.81
N VAL A 502 -14.41 -8.76 7.94
CA VAL A 502 -15.66 -8.09 8.30
C VAL A 502 -15.96 -6.93 7.34
N ILE A 503 -14.95 -6.15 6.93
CA ILE A 503 -15.13 -5.12 5.89
C ILE A 503 -15.66 -5.78 4.61
N ARG A 504 -15.05 -6.88 4.14
CA ARG A 504 -15.47 -7.56 2.90
C ARG A 504 -16.87 -8.16 2.98
N LEU A 505 -17.28 -8.63 4.15
CA LEU A 505 -18.61 -9.16 4.39
C LEU A 505 -19.69 -8.07 4.53
N THR A 506 -19.29 -6.82 4.68
CA THR A 506 -20.23 -5.73 4.95
C THR A 506 -20.23 -4.65 3.88
N TRP A 507 -19.06 -4.36 3.30
CA TRP A 507 -18.90 -3.30 2.30
C TRP A 507 -18.42 -3.87 0.96
N ASP A 508 -18.90 -3.27 -0.14
CA ASP A 508 -18.31 -3.48 -1.45
C ASP A 508 -17.13 -2.51 -1.62
N VAL A 509 -15.94 -3.04 -1.39
CA VAL A 509 -14.67 -2.35 -1.63
C VAL A 509 -14.03 -2.90 -2.90
N PRO A 510 -13.17 -2.12 -3.60
CA PRO A 510 -12.55 -2.52 -4.88
C PRO A 510 -11.91 -3.89 -4.87
#